data_e24d9ddc0642dc67c8a084a7540db1ad
#
_entry.id   e24d9ddc0642dc67c8a084a7540db1ad
#
_cell.length_a   1.000
_cell.length_b   1.000
_cell.length_c   1.000
_cell.angle_alpha   90.00
_cell.angle_beta   90.00
_cell.angle_gamma   90.00
#
_symmetry.space_group_name_H-M   'P 1'
#
loop_
_entity.id
_entity.type
_entity.pdbx_description
1 polymer ?
#
loop_
_entity_poly.entity_id
_entity_poly.type
_entity_poly.pdbx_seq_one_letter_code
_entity_poly.pdbx_strand_id
1 'polypeptide(L)'
;MATYKIPDSPKRYKTEYSKFKGVDLSSNPTQVDSTRGASGTVNLISDSGGFPEKRKGWRVLLNVEKPVNGLYRGIIKGREYFLVHGGTRLYKWTESALTELKSGLTNKQGTSFTLNDKMYVLTGGEYLVFDGETVKDATADAYVPTTTIANQPTGGGTSFEDVNLLSDKRKNEFCADGSATVYQLDTTDVQSISEVKVDGAVWDASRYSLNGSKGQVTFTSAPPKPAITGKDNVSITFVKHVDGYADKIKKCTIAAIYGGKSQDRVFLAGNPDE
;
A
#
# COMPACT_ATOMS: atom_id res chain seq x y z
N MET A 1 29.21 92.75 -2.35
CA MET A 1 29.67 91.45 -1.81
C MET A 1 28.91 90.35 -2.49
N ALA A 2 29.53 89.44 -3.21
CA ALA A 2 28.89 88.28 -3.78
C ALA A 2 28.62 87.30 -2.66
N THR A 3 27.32 87.00 -2.43
CA THR A 3 26.90 86.00 -1.44
C THR A 3 27.11 84.60 -2.04
N TYR A 4 28.11 83.92 -1.51
CA TYR A 4 28.35 82.53 -1.87
C TYR A 4 27.27 81.67 -1.26
N LYS A 5 26.41 80.97 -2.11
CA LYS A 5 25.40 80.05 -1.67
C LYS A 5 26.03 78.70 -1.44
N ILE A 6 26.03 78.24 -0.20
CA ILE A 6 26.50 76.86 0.14
C ILE A 6 25.56 75.87 -0.54
N PRO A 7 26.05 74.93 -1.35
CA PRO A 7 25.21 73.89 -1.95
C PRO A 7 24.51 73.09 -0.86
N ASP A 8 23.24 72.83 -1.11
CA ASP A 8 22.46 71.91 -0.23
C ASP A 8 23.17 70.55 -0.13
N SER A 9 23.21 69.97 1.06
CA SER A 9 23.72 68.62 1.26
C SER A 9 22.96 67.64 0.35
N PRO A 10 23.68 66.71 -0.30
CA PRO A 10 23.01 65.73 -1.18
C PRO A 10 21.96 64.98 -0.40
N LYS A 11 20.74 64.88 -0.95
CA LYS A 11 19.66 64.11 -0.36
C LYS A 11 20.05 62.63 -0.30
N ARG A 12 20.07 62.06 0.90
CA ARG A 12 20.29 60.62 1.09
C ARG A 12 18.94 59.92 0.97
N TYR A 13 18.84 59.03 0.02
CA TYR A 13 17.69 58.15 -0.12
C TYR A 13 18.00 56.85 0.61
N LYS A 14 17.13 56.43 1.54
CA LYS A 14 17.20 55.15 2.24
C LYS A 14 16.21 54.20 1.58
N THR A 15 16.68 53.11 1.05
CA THR A 15 15.80 51.99 0.62
C THR A 15 15.85 50.95 1.71
N GLU A 16 14.66 50.53 2.17
CA GLU A 16 14.51 49.53 3.22
C GLU A 16 13.82 48.28 2.65
N TYR A 17 14.45 47.14 2.85
CA TYR A 17 13.90 45.81 2.47
C TYR A 17 13.45 45.13 3.75
N SER A 18 12.14 45.26 4.07
CA SER A 18 11.55 44.74 5.31
C SER A 18 10.76 43.47 5.10
N LYS A 19 10.36 43.17 3.90
CA LYS A 19 9.61 41.95 3.54
C LYS A 19 9.97 41.51 2.14
N PHE A 20 10.14 40.22 1.97
CA PHE A 20 10.36 39.59 0.65
C PHE A 20 9.11 38.86 0.17
N LYS A 21 8.49 39.36 -0.89
CA LYS A 21 7.25 38.86 -1.49
C LYS A 21 7.49 37.96 -2.72
N GLY A 22 8.72 37.53 -2.94
CA GLY A 22 9.10 36.70 -4.07
C GLY A 22 9.78 37.49 -5.18
N VAL A 23 9.82 36.94 -6.39
CA VAL A 23 10.48 37.51 -7.57
C VAL A 23 9.44 38.02 -8.52
N ASP A 24 9.63 39.22 -9.06
CA ASP A 24 8.83 39.79 -10.13
C ASP A 24 9.48 39.48 -11.48
N LEU A 25 8.81 38.67 -12.28
CA LEU A 25 9.28 38.24 -13.59
C LEU A 25 8.70 39.09 -14.74
N SER A 26 7.72 39.96 -14.43
CA SER A 26 6.97 40.73 -15.43
C SER A 26 7.46 42.16 -15.58
N SER A 27 7.96 42.76 -14.50
CA SER A 27 8.39 44.16 -14.51
C SER A 27 9.82 44.33 -15.01
N ASN A 28 10.12 45.51 -15.54
CA ASN A 28 11.52 45.91 -15.84
C ASN A 28 12.35 45.85 -14.54
N PRO A 29 13.53 45.22 -14.53
CA PRO A 29 14.37 45.12 -13.33
C PRO A 29 14.63 46.42 -12.58
N THR A 30 14.60 47.56 -13.28
CA THR A 30 14.80 48.91 -12.67
C THR A 30 13.53 49.45 -12.02
N GLN A 31 12.37 48.84 -12.24
CA GLN A 31 11.06 49.28 -11.74
C GLN A 31 10.44 48.32 -10.74
N VAL A 32 11.16 47.26 -10.35
CA VAL A 32 10.68 46.25 -9.38
C VAL A 32 10.49 46.92 -8.02
N ASP A 33 9.34 46.61 -7.39
CA ASP A 33 9.04 47.04 -6.01
C ASP A 33 10.14 46.60 -5.04
N SER A 34 10.48 47.45 -4.07
CA SER A 34 11.53 47.16 -3.06
C SER A 34 11.26 45.93 -2.20
N THR A 35 10.04 45.40 -2.23
CA THR A 35 9.66 44.14 -1.52
C THR A 35 9.83 42.91 -2.37
N ARG A 36 10.26 43.02 -3.62
CA ARG A 36 10.42 41.90 -4.57
C ARG A 36 11.82 41.87 -5.16
N GLY A 37 12.26 40.69 -5.52
CA GLY A 37 13.49 40.52 -6.31
C GLY A 37 13.22 40.68 -7.79
N ALA A 38 14.20 41.22 -8.54
CA ALA A 38 14.16 41.26 -10.00
C ALA A 38 14.33 39.85 -10.60
N SER A 39 14.06 39.70 -11.90
CA SER A 39 14.12 38.42 -12.64
C SER A 39 15.46 37.68 -12.55
N GLY A 40 16.57 38.39 -12.27
CA GLY A 40 17.89 37.79 -12.04
C GLY A 40 18.16 37.33 -10.60
N THR A 41 17.20 37.42 -9.71
CA THR A 41 17.35 37.01 -8.30
C THR A 41 17.40 35.47 -8.18
N VAL A 42 18.52 34.98 -7.65
CA VAL A 42 18.79 33.54 -7.51
C VAL A 42 19.11 33.19 -6.06
N ASN A 43 18.62 32.04 -5.57
CA ASN A 43 18.89 31.50 -4.24
C ASN A 43 18.50 32.42 -3.06
N LEU A 44 17.45 33.23 -3.23
CA LEU A 44 16.81 33.95 -2.14
C LEU A 44 15.49 33.25 -1.76
N ILE A 45 15.25 33.15 -0.46
CA ILE A 45 14.00 32.66 0.15
C ILE A 45 13.54 33.70 1.18
N SER A 46 12.28 33.60 1.58
CA SER A 46 11.77 34.37 2.72
C SER A 46 11.92 33.53 3.99
N ASP A 47 12.43 34.11 5.06
CA ASP A 47 12.39 33.50 6.38
C ASP A 47 10.97 33.56 6.98
N SER A 48 10.79 33.06 8.20
CA SER A 48 9.50 33.08 8.91
C SER A 48 9.02 34.50 9.23
N GLY A 49 9.89 35.49 9.28
CA GLY A 49 9.57 36.90 9.48
C GLY A 49 9.29 37.67 8.18
N GLY A 50 9.47 37.04 7.04
CA GLY A 50 9.30 37.64 5.71
C GLY A 50 10.53 38.39 5.23
N PHE A 51 11.68 38.22 5.85
CA PHE A 51 12.95 38.83 5.41
C PHE A 51 13.63 38.00 4.34
N PRO A 52 14.27 38.61 3.34
CA PRO A 52 15.02 37.89 2.34
C PRO A 52 16.30 37.31 2.95
N GLU A 53 16.46 35.98 2.81
CA GLU A 53 17.70 35.30 3.20
C GLU A 53 18.24 34.45 2.05
N LYS A 54 19.54 34.18 2.08
CA LYS A 54 20.16 33.26 1.13
C LYS A 54 19.69 31.82 1.44
N ARG A 55 19.17 31.11 0.44
CA ARG A 55 18.86 29.69 0.57
C ARG A 55 20.08 28.92 1.05
N LYS A 56 19.90 28.13 2.09
CA LYS A 56 20.95 27.23 2.60
C LYS A 56 21.35 26.21 1.54
N GLY A 57 22.57 25.75 1.60
CA GLY A 57 23.06 24.68 0.75
C GLY A 57 22.33 23.36 1.04
N TRP A 58 22.56 22.40 0.19
CA TRP A 58 22.09 21.01 0.35
C TRP A 58 23.28 20.06 0.22
N ARG A 59 23.10 18.88 0.78
CA ARG A 59 24.06 17.76 0.62
C ARG A 59 23.28 16.53 0.24
N VAL A 60 23.90 15.63 -0.52
CA VAL A 60 23.37 14.31 -0.79
C VAL A 60 23.41 13.50 0.50
N LEU A 61 22.28 12.99 0.94
CA LEU A 61 22.19 12.08 2.10
C LEU A 61 22.38 10.64 1.68
N LEU A 62 21.80 10.24 0.55
CA LEU A 62 21.79 8.87 0.05
C LEU A 62 21.98 8.86 -1.47
N ASN A 63 22.70 7.85 -1.96
CA ASN A 63 22.72 7.49 -3.36
C ASN A 63 21.94 6.19 -3.54
N VAL A 64 20.86 6.26 -4.28
CA VAL A 64 20.01 5.11 -4.63
C VAL A 64 19.86 5.04 -6.14
N GLU A 65 19.37 3.92 -6.64
CA GLU A 65 18.95 3.81 -8.04
C GLU A 65 17.89 4.86 -8.37
N LYS A 66 17.99 5.46 -9.54
CA LYS A 66 17.12 6.56 -9.98
C LYS A 66 16.05 6.05 -10.95
N PRO A 67 14.88 6.68 -10.98
CA PRO A 67 14.44 7.80 -10.14
C PRO A 67 14.11 7.38 -8.71
N VAL A 68 14.02 8.35 -7.78
CA VAL A 68 13.45 8.09 -6.45
C VAL A 68 11.92 8.08 -6.58
N ASN A 69 11.33 6.91 -6.43
CA ASN A 69 9.90 6.66 -6.62
C ASN A 69 9.08 6.87 -5.34
N GLY A 70 9.73 6.82 -4.19
CA GLY A 70 9.06 7.07 -2.92
C GLY A 70 10.01 7.14 -1.74
N LEU A 71 9.62 7.96 -0.76
CA LEU A 71 10.23 8.02 0.56
C LEU A 71 9.11 7.73 1.56
N TYR A 72 9.23 6.64 2.29
CA TYR A 72 8.18 6.14 3.17
C TYR A 72 8.65 6.15 4.61
N ARG A 73 7.79 6.65 5.49
CA ARG A 73 8.03 6.68 6.93
C ARG A 73 6.88 5.97 7.63
N GLY A 74 7.19 5.10 8.59
CA GLY A 74 6.18 4.41 9.37
C GLY A 74 6.69 4.02 10.75
N ILE A 75 5.74 3.79 11.66
CA ILE A 75 6.02 3.30 13.02
C ILE A 75 5.49 1.88 13.10
N ILE A 76 6.36 0.92 13.42
CA ILE A 76 6.06 -0.50 13.59
C ILE A 76 6.47 -0.89 15.00
N LYS A 77 5.53 -1.38 15.81
CA LYS A 77 5.77 -1.76 17.22
C LYS A 77 6.52 -0.67 18.03
N GLY A 78 6.13 0.59 17.83
CA GLY A 78 6.72 1.74 18.52
C GLY A 78 8.09 2.19 17.99
N ARG A 79 8.65 1.53 16.97
CA ARG A 79 9.92 1.89 16.35
C ARG A 79 9.69 2.54 14.99
N GLU A 80 10.42 3.63 14.72
CA GLU A 80 10.35 4.34 13.45
C GLU A 80 11.23 3.68 12.39
N TYR A 81 10.70 3.61 11.17
CA TYR A 81 11.38 3.06 9.99
C TYR A 81 11.24 4.01 8.81
N PHE A 82 12.32 4.09 8.03
CA PHE A 82 12.36 4.81 6.77
C PHE A 82 12.68 3.83 5.64
N LEU A 83 11.83 3.80 4.62
CA LEU A 83 12.06 3.05 3.41
C LEU A 83 12.23 4.01 2.23
N VAL A 84 13.09 3.63 1.30
CA VAL A 84 13.37 4.38 0.07
C VAL A 84 13.14 3.47 -1.12
N HIS A 85 12.23 3.85 -2.00
CA HIS A 85 12.03 3.18 -3.29
C HIS A 85 12.78 3.96 -4.36
N GLY A 86 13.89 3.40 -4.83
CA GLY A 86 14.73 3.95 -5.88
C GLY A 86 14.83 3.00 -7.06
N GLY A 87 14.47 3.48 -8.26
CA GLY A 87 14.45 2.66 -9.46
C GLY A 87 13.57 1.42 -9.29
N THR A 88 14.18 0.24 -9.34
CA THR A 88 13.54 -1.06 -9.17
C THR A 88 13.80 -1.71 -7.81
N ARG A 89 14.27 -0.94 -6.83
CA ARG A 89 14.72 -1.47 -5.53
C ARG A 89 14.09 -0.75 -4.36
N LEU A 90 13.81 -1.50 -3.30
CA LEU A 90 13.35 -0.98 -2.02
C LEU A 90 14.46 -1.15 -0.98
N TYR A 91 14.75 -0.07 -0.28
CA TYR A 91 15.79 -0.02 0.73
C TYR A 91 15.21 0.36 2.09
N LYS A 92 15.81 -0.15 3.16
CA LYS A 92 15.66 0.36 4.52
C LYS A 92 16.83 1.33 4.79
N TRP A 93 16.48 2.53 5.19
CA TRP A 93 17.47 3.52 5.59
C TRP A 93 17.50 3.68 7.11
N THR A 94 18.71 3.68 7.63
CA THR A 94 19.03 4.11 8.99
C THR A 94 20.05 5.25 8.89
N GLU A 95 20.26 6.03 9.96
CA GLU A 95 21.21 7.15 9.94
C GLU A 95 22.62 6.78 9.43
N SER A 96 23.01 5.51 9.59
CA SER A 96 24.35 4.99 9.26
C SER A 96 24.42 4.04 8.08
N ALA A 97 23.27 3.51 7.60
CA ALA A 97 23.27 2.45 6.58
C ALA A 97 22.05 2.49 5.67
N LEU A 98 22.26 2.05 4.44
CA LEU A 98 21.23 1.76 3.45
C LEU A 98 21.26 0.25 3.17
N THR A 99 20.20 -0.46 3.52
CA THR A 99 20.10 -1.91 3.33
C THR A 99 19.06 -2.21 2.27
N GLU A 100 19.42 -2.93 1.22
CA GLU A 100 18.47 -3.41 0.23
C GLU A 100 17.56 -4.48 0.84
N LEU A 101 16.25 -4.29 0.71
CA LEU A 101 15.22 -5.23 1.19
C LEU A 101 14.66 -6.08 0.06
N LYS A 102 14.48 -5.50 -1.14
CA LYS A 102 13.88 -6.15 -2.29
C LYS A 102 14.28 -5.47 -3.59
N SER A 103 14.48 -6.26 -4.63
CA SER A 103 14.75 -5.80 -6.02
C SER A 103 13.70 -6.32 -6.99
N GLY A 104 13.79 -5.87 -8.25
CA GLY A 104 12.89 -6.28 -9.33
C GLY A 104 11.49 -5.67 -9.22
N LEU A 105 11.36 -4.51 -8.57
CA LEU A 105 10.10 -3.81 -8.41
C LEU A 105 9.75 -2.96 -9.63
N THR A 106 8.47 -2.64 -9.75
CA THR A 106 7.98 -1.69 -10.77
C THR A 106 8.57 -0.31 -10.53
N ASN A 107 9.22 0.25 -11.56
CA ASN A 107 9.84 1.57 -11.50
C ASN A 107 8.80 2.68 -11.72
N LYS A 108 7.94 2.89 -10.73
CA LYS A 108 6.88 3.91 -10.71
C LYS A 108 6.78 4.54 -9.33
N GLN A 109 6.23 5.75 -9.29
CA GLN A 109 5.91 6.41 -8.03
C GLN A 109 4.87 5.58 -7.26
N GLY A 110 5.18 5.32 -5.99
CA GLY A 110 4.37 4.51 -5.11
C GLY A 110 3.87 5.28 -3.90
N THR A 111 3.05 4.63 -3.10
CA THR A 111 2.55 5.12 -1.82
C THR A 111 2.75 4.09 -0.71
N SER A 112 2.66 4.53 0.54
CA SER A 112 2.72 3.64 1.69
C SER A 112 1.73 4.05 2.78
N PHE A 113 1.37 3.09 3.61
CA PHE A 113 0.61 3.30 4.83
C PHE A 113 1.05 2.31 5.90
N THR A 114 0.73 2.61 7.15
CA THR A 114 1.01 1.73 8.29
C THR A 114 -0.30 1.27 8.90
N LEU A 115 -0.47 -0.03 9.05
CA LEU A 115 -1.65 -0.65 9.66
C LEU A 115 -1.23 -1.92 10.42
N ASN A 116 -1.79 -2.13 11.61
CA ASN A 116 -1.55 -3.33 12.44
C ASN A 116 -0.05 -3.65 12.59
N ASP A 117 0.73 -2.65 13.00
CA ASP A 117 2.19 -2.78 13.21
C ASP A 117 2.98 -3.31 11.99
N LYS A 118 2.48 -3.02 10.81
CA LYS A 118 3.17 -3.31 9.54
C LYS A 118 3.11 -2.09 8.62
N MET A 119 4.13 -1.92 7.80
CA MET A 119 4.14 -0.92 6.74
C MET A 119 3.85 -1.59 5.40
N TYR A 120 2.87 -1.08 4.71
CA TYR A 120 2.47 -1.53 3.38
C TYR A 120 2.98 -0.54 2.33
N VAL A 121 3.50 -1.06 1.23
CA VAL A 121 4.01 -0.26 0.11
C VAL A 121 3.35 -0.74 -1.18
N LEU A 122 2.73 0.20 -1.88
CA LEU A 122 2.16 0.02 -3.22
C LEU A 122 3.10 0.69 -4.23
N THR A 123 3.67 -0.07 -5.14
CA THR A 123 4.61 0.43 -6.15
C THR A 123 3.94 0.73 -7.50
N GLY A 124 2.64 0.46 -7.62
CA GLY A 124 1.91 0.49 -8.89
C GLY A 124 2.07 -0.77 -9.74
N GLY A 125 2.62 -1.83 -9.17
CA GLY A 125 2.77 -3.18 -9.72
C GLY A 125 2.82 -4.24 -8.64
N GLU A 126 3.40 -3.92 -7.50
CA GLU A 126 3.47 -4.80 -6.34
C GLU A 126 2.76 -4.18 -5.13
N TYR A 127 2.20 -5.04 -4.30
CA TYR A 127 1.67 -4.71 -2.98
C TYR A 127 2.50 -5.46 -1.93
N LEU A 128 3.36 -4.72 -1.25
CA LEU A 128 4.37 -5.26 -0.34
C LEU A 128 3.99 -4.99 1.11
N VAL A 129 4.42 -5.87 2.01
CA VAL A 129 4.31 -5.72 3.45
C VAL A 129 5.69 -5.83 4.09
N PHE A 130 6.02 -4.85 4.92
CA PHE A 130 7.24 -4.79 5.71
C PHE A 130 6.89 -4.87 7.20
N ASP A 131 7.51 -5.82 7.92
CA ASP A 131 7.26 -6.11 9.33
C ASP A 131 8.29 -5.49 10.31
N GLY A 132 9.23 -4.69 9.78
CA GLY A 132 10.37 -4.12 10.49
C GLY A 132 11.69 -4.80 10.14
N GLU A 133 11.67 -6.01 9.62
CA GLU A 133 12.86 -6.80 9.26
C GLU A 133 12.83 -7.23 7.79
N THR A 134 11.74 -7.85 7.34
CA THR A 134 11.61 -8.45 6.01
C THR A 134 10.49 -7.82 5.19
N VAL A 135 10.62 -7.92 3.87
CA VAL A 135 9.59 -7.51 2.90
C VAL A 135 9.05 -8.74 2.20
N LYS A 136 7.72 -8.88 2.21
CA LYS A 136 6.98 -9.94 1.50
C LYS A 136 5.95 -9.33 0.56
N ASP A 137 5.49 -10.12 -0.41
CA ASP A 137 4.27 -9.78 -1.16
C ASP A 137 3.05 -9.95 -0.25
N ALA A 138 2.13 -9.00 -0.27
CA ALA A 138 0.94 -9.03 0.59
C ALA A 138 0.01 -10.22 0.30
N THR A 139 0.11 -10.82 -0.89
CA THR A 139 -0.63 -12.05 -1.23
C THR A 139 -0.18 -13.27 -0.42
N ALA A 140 1.05 -13.29 0.08
CA ALA A 140 1.59 -14.45 0.79
C ALA A 140 0.84 -14.79 2.08
N ASP A 141 0.40 -13.75 2.80
CA ASP A 141 -0.33 -13.87 4.07
C ASP A 141 -1.78 -13.34 3.94
N ALA A 142 -2.33 -13.32 2.71
CA ALA A 142 -3.67 -12.80 2.47
C ALA A 142 -4.73 -13.67 3.14
N TYR A 143 -5.74 -13.02 3.73
CA TYR A 143 -6.86 -13.68 4.39
C TYR A 143 -7.60 -14.62 3.41
N VAL A 144 -7.95 -15.81 3.88
CA VAL A 144 -8.72 -16.80 3.13
C VAL A 144 -10.19 -16.68 3.52
N PRO A 145 -11.06 -16.13 2.64
CA PRO A 145 -12.46 -15.92 2.95
C PRO A 145 -13.23 -17.23 2.99
N THR A 146 -14.23 -17.28 3.86
CA THR A 146 -15.28 -18.32 3.82
C THR A 146 -16.39 -17.85 2.88
N THR A 147 -16.38 -18.32 1.64
CA THR A 147 -17.32 -17.81 0.62
C THR A 147 -18.73 -18.33 0.81
N THR A 148 -18.88 -19.57 1.29
CA THR A 148 -20.20 -20.14 1.57
C THR A 148 -20.22 -20.94 2.88
N ILE A 149 -21.36 -20.92 3.55
CA ILE A 149 -21.65 -21.66 4.78
C ILE A 149 -22.95 -22.44 4.62
N ALA A 150 -23.24 -23.38 5.54
CA ALA A 150 -24.43 -24.17 5.57
C ALA A 150 -24.69 -24.94 4.28
N ASN A 151 -23.63 -25.30 3.55
CA ASN A 151 -23.78 -26.14 2.35
C ASN A 151 -24.19 -27.55 2.73
N GLN A 152 -25.10 -28.12 1.95
CA GLN A 152 -25.27 -29.57 1.89
C GLN A 152 -24.17 -30.19 1.01
N PRO A 153 -23.91 -31.48 1.07
CA PRO A 153 -22.97 -32.13 0.15
C PRO A 153 -23.20 -31.81 -1.33
N THR A 154 -24.46 -31.64 -1.73
CA THR A 154 -24.86 -31.25 -3.10
C THR A 154 -24.65 -29.76 -3.42
N GLY A 155 -24.16 -28.97 -2.46
CA GLY A 155 -24.05 -27.52 -2.57
C GLY A 155 -25.29 -26.78 -2.08
N GLY A 156 -25.50 -25.55 -2.53
CA GLY A 156 -26.68 -24.75 -2.24
C GLY A 156 -26.68 -24.04 -0.89
N GLY A 157 -25.49 -23.79 -0.32
CA GLY A 157 -25.32 -23.02 0.92
C GLY A 157 -25.60 -21.52 0.76
N THR A 158 -25.38 -20.78 1.85
CA THR A 158 -25.55 -19.33 1.89
C THR A 158 -24.22 -18.66 1.63
N SER A 159 -24.20 -17.65 0.76
CA SER A 159 -23.05 -16.77 0.58
C SER A 159 -22.75 -16.03 1.88
N PHE A 160 -21.48 -15.97 2.28
CA PHE A 160 -21.10 -15.42 3.57
C PHE A 160 -20.08 -14.29 3.44
N GLU A 161 -18.90 -14.56 2.88
CA GLU A 161 -17.89 -13.55 2.63
C GLU A 161 -17.61 -13.42 1.14
N ASP A 162 -17.30 -12.20 0.71
CA ASP A 162 -16.84 -11.95 -0.65
C ASP A 162 -15.43 -12.52 -0.88
N VAL A 163 -15.12 -12.77 -2.14
CA VAL A 163 -13.79 -13.25 -2.53
C VAL A 163 -12.71 -12.22 -2.19
N ASN A 164 -11.59 -12.66 -1.66
CA ASN A 164 -10.42 -11.81 -1.48
C ASN A 164 -9.61 -11.79 -2.77
N LEU A 165 -9.49 -10.63 -3.41
CA LEU A 165 -8.75 -10.48 -4.67
C LEU A 165 -7.25 -10.77 -4.54
N LEU A 166 -6.68 -10.67 -3.33
CA LEU A 166 -5.27 -10.96 -3.06
C LEU A 166 -5.00 -12.44 -2.78
N SER A 167 -6.04 -13.23 -2.56
CA SER A 167 -5.91 -14.66 -2.24
C SER A 167 -6.61 -15.51 -3.28
N ASP A 168 -5.87 -16.43 -3.89
CA ASP A 168 -6.46 -17.47 -4.74
C ASP A 168 -7.20 -18.54 -3.93
N LYS A 169 -7.10 -18.49 -2.58
CA LYS A 169 -7.73 -19.46 -1.69
C LYS A 169 -9.12 -19.02 -1.27
N ARG A 170 -10.01 -19.97 -1.18
CA ARG A 170 -11.38 -19.82 -0.69
C ARG A 170 -11.75 -21.02 0.20
N LYS A 171 -12.72 -20.83 1.08
CA LYS A 171 -13.19 -21.86 1.99
C LYS A 171 -14.72 -22.00 1.85
N ASN A 172 -15.18 -23.24 1.72
CA ASN A 172 -16.58 -23.58 1.85
C ASN A 172 -16.82 -24.44 3.09
N GLU A 173 -17.91 -24.20 3.79
CA GLU A 173 -18.31 -24.97 4.96
C GLU A 173 -19.59 -25.76 4.69
N PHE A 174 -19.60 -27.00 5.13
CA PHE A 174 -20.65 -27.96 4.84
C PHE A 174 -21.16 -28.66 6.10
N CYS A 175 -22.47 -28.94 6.11
CA CYS A 175 -23.11 -29.83 7.06
C CYS A 175 -23.16 -31.23 6.45
N ALA A 176 -22.36 -32.15 6.94
CA ALA A 176 -22.33 -33.52 6.44
C ALA A 176 -23.62 -34.26 6.78
N ASP A 177 -24.12 -35.09 5.85
CA ASP A 177 -25.30 -35.95 6.05
C ASP A 177 -24.96 -37.38 6.52
N GLY A 178 -23.65 -37.69 6.65
CA GLY A 178 -23.13 -38.99 7.08
C GLY A 178 -23.19 -40.08 6.03
N SER A 179 -23.63 -39.79 4.80
CA SER A 179 -23.80 -40.77 3.71
C SER A 179 -23.14 -40.34 2.40
N ALA A 180 -23.16 -39.05 2.09
CA ALA A 180 -22.59 -38.49 0.87
C ALA A 180 -21.06 -38.52 0.90
N THR A 181 -20.47 -38.97 -0.19
CA THR A 181 -19.02 -38.91 -0.41
C THR A 181 -18.61 -37.82 -1.38
N VAL A 182 -19.52 -37.24 -2.14
CA VAL A 182 -19.23 -36.16 -3.11
C VAL A 182 -19.78 -34.85 -2.59
N TYR A 183 -18.89 -33.83 -2.53
CA TYR A 183 -19.19 -32.49 -2.06
C TYR A 183 -18.99 -31.47 -3.19
N GLN A 184 -20.03 -30.66 -3.45
CA GLN A 184 -20.02 -29.64 -4.50
C GLN A 184 -19.56 -28.30 -3.95
N LEU A 185 -18.44 -27.79 -4.47
CA LEU A 185 -17.95 -26.45 -4.15
C LEU A 185 -18.79 -25.36 -4.84
N ASP A 186 -18.68 -24.14 -4.35
CA ASP A 186 -19.38 -22.95 -4.89
C ASP A 186 -18.86 -22.48 -6.25
N THR A 187 -17.80 -23.10 -6.76
CA THR A 187 -17.19 -22.74 -8.04
C THR A 187 -16.61 -23.97 -8.75
N THR A 188 -16.40 -23.83 -10.05
CA THR A 188 -15.74 -24.80 -10.92
C THR A 188 -14.30 -24.37 -11.26
N ASP A 189 -13.56 -25.19 -12.01
CA ASP A 189 -12.18 -24.96 -12.42
C ASP A 189 -11.25 -24.66 -11.23
N VAL A 190 -11.38 -25.48 -10.20
CA VAL A 190 -10.58 -25.46 -8.98
C VAL A 190 -9.25 -26.14 -9.26
N GLN A 191 -8.13 -25.49 -8.91
CA GLN A 191 -6.78 -25.98 -9.21
C GLN A 191 -6.33 -27.06 -8.21
N SER A 192 -6.58 -26.83 -6.92
CA SER A 192 -6.16 -27.76 -5.87
C SER A 192 -6.95 -27.57 -4.58
N ILE A 193 -6.88 -28.55 -3.70
CA ILE A 193 -7.34 -28.46 -2.31
C ILE A 193 -6.13 -28.12 -1.44
N SER A 194 -6.27 -27.08 -0.63
CA SER A 194 -5.23 -26.69 0.34
C SER A 194 -5.38 -27.40 1.67
N GLU A 195 -6.62 -27.59 2.15
CA GLU A 195 -6.90 -28.19 3.44
C GLU A 195 -8.33 -28.70 3.47
N VAL A 196 -8.54 -29.86 4.09
CA VAL A 196 -9.88 -30.35 4.45
C VAL A 196 -9.89 -30.59 5.96
N LYS A 197 -10.88 -30.05 6.65
CA LYS A 197 -11.15 -30.35 8.06
C LYS A 197 -12.51 -31.00 8.22
N VAL A 198 -12.58 -32.01 9.06
CA VAL A 198 -13.84 -32.67 9.48
C VAL A 198 -13.86 -32.65 11.00
N ASP A 199 -14.91 -32.09 11.60
CA ASP A 199 -15.04 -31.85 13.05
C ASP A 199 -13.83 -31.15 13.64
N GLY A 200 -13.23 -30.20 12.87
CA GLY A 200 -12.05 -29.43 13.26
C GLY A 200 -10.69 -30.18 13.06
N ALA A 201 -10.71 -31.47 12.77
CA ALA A 201 -9.50 -32.26 12.53
C ALA A 201 -9.11 -32.22 11.04
N VAL A 202 -7.84 -31.97 10.73
CA VAL A 202 -7.31 -32.00 9.36
C VAL A 202 -7.31 -33.46 8.86
N TRP A 203 -7.88 -33.66 7.69
CA TRP A 203 -7.87 -34.94 7.00
C TRP A 203 -6.69 -35.00 6.01
N ASP A 204 -6.05 -36.16 5.97
CA ASP A 204 -4.96 -36.44 5.04
C ASP A 204 -5.46 -36.46 3.58
N ALA A 205 -4.60 -35.97 2.65
CA ALA A 205 -4.93 -35.87 1.24
C ALA A 205 -5.29 -37.22 0.57
N SER A 206 -4.89 -38.34 1.14
CA SER A 206 -5.27 -39.69 0.67
C SER A 206 -6.74 -40.00 0.86
N ARG A 207 -7.45 -39.24 1.71
CA ARG A 207 -8.86 -39.45 2.03
C ARG A 207 -9.83 -38.77 1.07
N TYR A 208 -9.35 -37.96 0.13
CA TYR A 208 -10.20 -37.28 -0.82
C TYR A 208 -9.51 -37.06 -2.17
N SER A 209 -10.29 -36.81 -3.18
CA SER A 209 -9.83 -36.45 -4.52
C SER A 209 -10.63 -35.26 -5.06
N LEU A 210 -9.99 -34.47 -5.93
CA LEU A 210 -10.59 -33.29 -6.55
C LEU A 210 -10.93 -33.56 -8.01
N ASN A 211 -12.17 -33.29 -8.41
CA ASN A 211 -12.54 -33.05 -9.79
C ASN A 211 -12.63 -31.51 -10.00
N GLY A 212 -11.52 -30.88 -10.39
CA GLY A 212 -11.42 -29.43 -10.44
C GLY A 212 -12.38 -28.81 -11.46
N SER A 213 -12.54 -29.41 -12.65
CA SER A 213 -13.42 -28.88 -13.69
C SER A 213 -14.89 -28.81 -13.27
N LYS A 214 -15.33 -29.75 -12.40
CA LYS A 214 -16.68 -29.75 -11.84
C LYS A 214 -16.77 -29.02 -10.49
N GLY A 215 -15.65 -28.67 -9.85
CA GLY A 215 -15.66 -28.18 -8.49
C GLY A 215 -16.18 -29.21 -7.47
N GLN A 216 -15.82 -30.46 -7.63
CA GLN A 216 -16.27 -31.55 -6.78
C GLN A 216 -15.14 -32.17 -5.99
N VAL A 217 -15.35 -32.38 -4.71
CA VAL A 217 -14.44 -33.11 -3.83
C VAL A 217 -15.09 -34.45 -3.47
N THR A 218 -14.42 -35.57 -3.79
CA THR A 218 -14.90 -36.93 -3.50
C THR A 218 -14.07 -37.51 -2.36
N PHE A 219 -14.74 -37.86 -1.27
CA PHE A 219 -14.13 -38.53 -0.11
C PHE A 219 -14.11 -40.04 -0.32
N THR A 220 -13.07 -40.70 0.20
CA THR A 220 -12.97 -42.19 0.20
C THR A 220 -13.99 -42.85 1.14
N SER A 221 -14.40 -42.13 2.17
CA SER A 221 -15.47 -42.51 3.10
C SER A 221 -16.27 -41.27 3.47
N ALA A 222 -17.59 -41.42 3.63
CA ALA A 222 -18.47 -40.30 3.97
C ALA A 222 -18.05 -39.68 5.31
N PRO A 223 -17.90 -38.33 5.35
CA PRO A 223 -17.75 -37.60 6.61
C PRO A 223 -18.93 -37.86 7.55
N PRO A 224 -18.68 -38.01 8.87
CA PRO A 224 -19.74 -38.24 9.84
C PRO A 224 -20.69 -37.06 9.92
N LYS A 225 -21.94 -37.32 10.37
CA LYS A 225 -22.85 -36.24 10.72
C LYS A 225 -22.29 -35.39 11.86
N PRO A 226 -22.54 -34.10 11.86
CA PRO A 226 -22.13 -33.24 12.98
C PRO A 226 -22.86 -33.66 14.28
N ALA A 227 -22.16 -33.49 15.41
CA ALA A 227 -22.73 -33.73 16.73
C ALA A 227 -23.98 -32.87 17.02
N ILE A 228 -24.00 -31.66 16.44
CA ILE A 228 -25.10 -30.71 16.52
C ILE A 228 -25.76 -30.65 15.15
N THR A 229 -27.01 -31.02 15.06
CA THR A 229 -27.75 -30.99 13.79
C THR A 229 -27.77 -29.60 13.18
N GLY A 230 -27.45 -29.51 11.90
CA GLY A 230 -27.42 -28.24 11.13
C GLY A 230 -26.16 -27.41 11.33
N LYS A 231 -25.18 -27.87 12.12
CA LYS A 231 -23.89 -27.20 12.25
C LYS A 231 -22.96 -27.70 11.15
N ASP A 232 -22.23 -26.77 10.54
CA ASP A 232 -21.14 -27.09 9.61
C ASP A 232 -20.03 -27.83 10.34
N ASN A 233 -19.61 -28.96 9.81
CA ASN A 233 -18.54 -29.77 10.38
C ASN A 233 -17.49 -30.21 9.35
N VAL A 234 -17.71 -29.92 8.08
CA VAL A 234 -16.71 -30.12 7.02
C VAL A 234 -16.30 -28.77 6.44
N SER A 235 -15.02 -28.46 6.49
CA SER A 235 -14.45 -27.24 5.94
C SER A 235 -13.47 -27.61 4.83
N ILE A 236 -13.69 -27.10 3.63
CA ILE A 236 -12.83 -27.34 2.46
C ILE A 236 -12.21 -26.02 2.02
N THR A 237 -10.90 -25.91 2.15
CA THR A 237 -10.11 -24.77 1.63
C THR A 237 -9.47 -25.19 0.32
N PHE A 238 -9.71 -24.45 -0.73
CA PHE A 238 -9.27 -24.75 -2.08
C PHE A 238 -8.68 -23.52 -2.79
N VAL A 239 -7.97 -23.76 -3.89
CA VAL A 239 -7.36 -22.73 -4.73
C VAL A 239 -8.19 -22.55 -6.00
N LYS A 240 -8.63 -21.31 -6.23
CA LYS A 240 -9.27 -20.86 -7.45
C LYS A 240 -8.56 -19.60 -7.95
N HIS A 241 -7.58 -19.80 -8.81
CA HIS A 241 -6.91 -18.69 -9.47
C HIS A 241 -7.82 -18.03 -10.49
N VAL A 242 -7.83 -16.72 -10.51
CA VAL A 242 -8.49 -15.90 -11.54
C VAL A 242 -7.52 -14.83 -11.99
N ASP A 243 -7.18 -14.86 -13.27
CA ASP A 243 -6.22 -13.92 -13.85
C ASP A 243 -6.64 -12.46 -13.62
N GLY A 244 -5.68 -11.63 -13.25
CA GLY A 244 -5.88 -10.21 -13.04
C GLY A 244 -6.53 -9.81 -11.70
N TYR A 245 -7.04 -10.76 -10.88
CA TYR A 245 -7.67 -10.38 -9.60
C TYR A 245 -6.72 -9.64 -8.67
N ALA A 246 -5.52 -10.16 -8.44
CA ALA A 246 -4.52 -9.51 -7.59
C ALA A 246 -4.02 -8.18 -8.19
N ASP A 247 -4.00 -8.07 -9.51
CA ASP A 247 -3.56 -6.85 -10.20
C ASP A 247 -4.50 -5.67 -9.94
N LYS A 248 -5.80 -5.93 -9.75
CA LYS A 248 -6.77 -4.89 -9.36
C LYS A 248 -6.33 -4.13 -8.11
N ILE A 249 -5.68 -4.83 -7.18
CA ILE A 249 -5.16 -4.26 -5.94
C ILE A 249 -3.70 -3.82 -6.08
N LYS A 250 -2.83 -4.65 -6.66
CA LYS A 250 -1.38 -4.41 -6.74
C LYS A 250 -1.03 -3.17 -7.57
N LYS A 251 -1.83 -2.85 -8.58
CA LYS A 251 -1.65 -1.68 -9.46
C LYS A 251 -2.18 -0.38 -8.87
N CYS A 252 -2.85 -0.41 -7.70
CA CYS A 252 -3.27 0.80 -7.02
C CYS A 252 -2.05 1.64 -6.60
N THR A 253 -2.20 2.97 -6.70
CA THR A 253 -1.15 3.95 -6.38
C THR A 253 -1.55 4.94 -5.29
N ILE A 254 -2.80 4.87 -4.84
CA ILE A 254 -3.38 5.74 -3.81
C ILE A 254 -3.86 4.86 -2.66
N ALA A 255 -3.55 5.26 -1.44
CA ALA A 255 -4.03 4.60 -0.24
C ALA A 255 -4.51 5.63 0.78
N ALA A 256 -5.65 5.38 1.41
CA ALA A 256 -6.17 6.18 2.50
C ALA A 256 -6.64 5.28 3.64
N ILE A 257 -6.13 5.53 4.85
CA ILE A 257 -6.56 4.83 6.05
C ILE A 257 -7.84 5.49 6.57
N TYR A 258 -8.82 4.65 6.90
CA TYR A 258 -10.10 5.07 7.46
C TYR A 258 -10.60 4.03 8.48
N GLY A 259 -11.37 4.46 9.45
CA GLY A 259 -11.94 3.56 10.46
C GLY A 259 -12.20 4.26 11.80
N GLY A 260 -12.26 5.61 11.80
CA GLY A 260 -12.50 6.39 13.01
C GLY A 260 -11.44 6.13 14.08
N LYS A 261 -11.82 5.69 15.26
CA LYS A 261 -10.90 5.46 16.38
C LYS A 261 -9.99 4.24 16.17
N SER A 262 -10.45 3.21 15.46
CA SER A 262 -9.68 1.98 15.24
C SER A 262 -8.75 2.03 14.03
N GLN A 263 -9.03 2.90 13.03
CA GLN A 263 -8.25 2.99 11.78
C GLN A 263 -7.95 1.61 11.18
N ASP A 264 -8.98 0.76 11.11
CA ASP A 264 -8.87 -0.65 10.76
C ASP A 264 -9.14 -0.95 9.27
N ARG A 265 -9.35 0.10 8.48
CA ARG A 265 -9.66 0.00 7.05
C ARG A 265 -8.71 0.82 6.21
N VAL A 266 -8.46 0.34 5.00
CA VAL A 266 -7.70 1.06 3.98
C VAL A 266 -8.48 1.05 2.70
N PHE A 267 -8.67 2.23 2.11
CA PHE A 267 -9.18 2.39 0.76
C PHE A 267 -8.01 2.48 -0.20
N LEU A 268 -8.04 1.68 -1.24
CA LEU A 268 -7.04 1.65 -2.31
C LEU A 268 -7.70 2.13 -3.61
N ALA A 269 -6.98 2.92 -4.39
CA ALA A 269 -7.45 3.48 -5.66
C ALA A 269 -6.27 3.77 -6.60
N GLY A 270 -6.59 4.30 -7.80
CA GLY A 270 -5.58 4.72 -8.76
C GLY A 270 -4.97 3.57 -9.54
N ASN A 271 -5.71 2.48 -9.72
CA ASN A 271 -5.35 1.47 -10.70
C ASN A 271 -5.60 2.05 -12.11
N PRO A 272 -4.60 2.08 -13.00
CA PRO A 272 -4.73 2.66 -14.34
C PRO A 272 -5.61 1.83 -15.29
N ASP A 273 -5.89 0.59 -14.94
CA ASP A 273 -6.66 -0.36 -15.76
C ASP A 273 -8.17 -0.40 -15.37
N GLU A 274 -8.58 0.40 -14.39
CA GLU A 274 -9.98 0.47 -13.90
C GLU A 274 -10.52 1.90 -13.80
#